data_0ff129f2917f4d996a84323df823fabb
#
_entry.id   0ff129f2917f4d996a84323df823fabb
#
_cell.length_a   1.000
_cell.length_b   1.000
_cell.length_c   1.000
_cell.angle_alpha   90.00
_cell.angle_beta   90.00
_cell.angle_gamma   90.00
#
_symmetry.space_group_name_H-M   'P 1'
#
loop_
_entity.id
_entity.type
_entity.pdbx_description
1 polymer ?
#
loop_
_entity_poly.entity_id
_entity_poly.type
_entity_poly.pdbx_seq_one_letter_code
_entity_poly.pdbx_strand_id
1 'polypeptide(L)'
;MTVHFEDVTHRPTTVTVPQQITRKAEPKQSVPLFTITAPSLQMLIQDEGRLNQTNIGVGVAGAMDLPAMHSANRIVGNPTDTPVIEVLNGGLKAKMQHAGVIAVAGAISNIRVKFADGQTADFASYQPIDLDEGDEFHIQPPTAGLRNYLAVRGGIDVEPVLNSASFDSLAVLGPEPLKLRDTIYQGQVKATNISVNEVGKSDLPKAGEVVELDIVMGPRTDWFEQDSIELLCQQEWLVTNESNRVGLRLSGEQPLTRKITHELESEGTCIGALQIPPSGQPVLFMNDHPLTGGYPVIASVAKHHWDLVAQIPAGCRIKFKKIAEFTDFENE
;
A
#
# COMPACT_ATOMS: atom_id res chain seq x y z
N MET A 1 -24.93 13.11 -19.61
CA MET A 1 -25.98 12.55 -18.75
C MET A 1 -26.20 13.57 -17.63
N THR A 2 -27.28 14.35 -17.69
CA THR A 2 -27.54 15.42 -16.73
C THR A 2 -28.30 14.80 -15.56
N VAL A 3 -27.71 14.77 -14.37
CA VAL A 3 -28.38 14.29 -13.16
C VAL A 3 -29.05 15.49 -12.52
N HIS A 4 -30.38 15.53 -12.55
CA HIS A 4 -31.18 16.48 -11.77
C HIS A 4 -31.33 15.95 -10.36
N PHE A 5 -30.85 16.71 -9.36
CA PHE A 5 -31.18 16.48 -7.96
C PHE A 5 -32.49 17.22 -7.68
N GLU A 6 -33.56 16.49 -7.43
CA GLU A 6 -34.76 17.04 -6.81
C GLU A 6 -34.52 17.19 -5.32
N ASP A 7 -34.92 18.34 -4.78
CA ASP A 7 -34.87 18.69 -3.36
C ASP A 7 -35.75 17.73 -2.55
N VAL A 8 -35.17 16.67 -1.98
CA VAL A 8 -35.91 15.71 -1.16
C VAL A 8 -35.76 16.13 0.30
N THR A 9 -36.72 16.98 0.73
CA THR A 9 -36.94 17.22 2.16
C THR A 9 -37.62 16.00 2.81
N HIS A 10 -36.86 14.91 2.92
CA HIS A 10 -37.26 13.77 3.73
C HIS A 10 -36.53 13.77 5.06
N ARG A 11 -37.30 13.85 6.16
CA ARG A 11 -36.82 13.53 7.50
C ARG A 11 -36.20 12.15 7.46
N PRO A 12 -34.99 11.93 8.07
CA PRO A 12 -34.39 10.62 8.11
C PRO A 12 -35.37 9.66 8.82
N THR A 13 -35.90 8.72 8.08
CA THR A 13 -36.54 7.56 8.64
C THR A 13 -35.44 6.80 9.38
N THR A 14 -35.66 6.55 10.66
CA THR A 14 -34.71 5.78 11.48
C THR A 14 -34.52 4.42 10.81
N VAL A 15 -33.44 4.25 10.11
CA VAL A 15 -33.04 2.94 9.56
C VAL A 15 -32.63 2.12 10.77
N THR A 16 -33.50 1.19 11.15
CA THR A 16 -33.14 0.16 12.12
C THR A 16 -32.08 -0.70 11.44
N VAL A 17 -30.82 -0.45 11.76
CA VAL A 17 -29.72 -1.33 11.34
C VAL A 17 -30.06 -2.72 11.89
N PRO A 18 -30.18 -3.75 11.04
CA PRO A 18 -30.38 -5.10 11.52
C PRO A 18 -29.24 -5.41 12.49
N GLN A 19 -29.58 -5.77 13.74
CA GLN A 19 -28.56 -6.31 14.64
C GLN A 19 -27.90 -7.46 13.89
N GLN A 20 -26.62 -7.32 13.56
CA GLN A 20 -25.82 -8.44 13.08
C GLN A 20 -25.95 -9.53 14.14
N ILE A 21 -26.60 -10.63 13.75
CA ILE A 21 -26.58 -11.86 14.53
C ILE A 21 -25.13 -12.34 14.40
N THR A 22 -24.30 -11.87 15.31
CA THR A 22 -22.96 -12.44 15.53
C THR A 22 -23.19 -13.88 16.00
N ARG A 23 -23.25 -14.82 15.05
CA ARG A 23 -22.96 -16.19 15.39
C ARG A 23 -21.56 -16.16 15.99
N LYS A 24 -21.46 -16.39 17.30
CA LYS A 24 -20.17 -16.71 17.93
C LYS A 24 -19.64 -17.92 17.15
N ALA A 25 -18.69 -17.68 16.25
CA ALA A 25 -17.91 -18.77 15.68
C ALA A 25 -17.30 -19.50 16.87
N GLU A 26 -17.34 -20.84 16.84
CA GLU A 26 -16.59 -21.63 17.81
C GLU A 26 -15.14 -21.15 17.76
N PRO A 27 -14.46 -21.00 18.91
CA PRO A 27 -13.09 -20.53 18.93
C PRO A 27 -12.27 -21.51 18.07
N LYS A 28 -11.83 -21.05 16.90
CA LYS A 28 -10.82 -21.78 16.12
C LYS A 28 -9.62 -21.95 17.05
N GLN A 29 -9.09 -23.16 17.20
CA GLN A 29 -7.81 -23.39 17.85
C GLN A 29 -6.71 -22.82 16.91
N SER A 30 -6.55 -21.51 16.94
CA SER A 30 -5.51 -20.84 16.17
C SER A 30 -4.18 -21.06 16.87
N VAL A 31 -3.19 -21.59 16.14
CA VAL A 31 -1.84 -21.83 16.67
C VAL A 31 -1.08 -20.50 16.71
N PRO A 32 -0.60 -20.02 17.87
CA PRO A 32 0.23 -18.82 17.95
C PRO A 32 1.54 -19.10 17.22
N LEU A 33 1.86 -18.30 16.19
CA LEU A 33 3.04 -18.53 15.37
C LEU A 33 4.23 -17.72 15.86
N PHE A 34 4.08 -16.41 16.00
CA PHE A 34 5.09 -15.54 16.59
C PHE A 34 4.49 -14.33 17.29
N THR A 35 5.27 -13.75 18.21
CA THR A 35 4.90 -12.52 18.92
C THR A 35 5.86 -11.40 18.55
N ILE A 36 5.32 -10.19 18.29
CA ILE A 36 6.08 -8.99 17.96
C ILE A 36 6.83 -8.49 19.21
N THR A 37 8.16 -8.48 19.13
CA THR A 37 9.05 -8.04 20.23
C THR A 37 9.60 -6.62 20.02
N ALA A 38 9.60 -6.11 18.78
CA ALA A 38 9.79 -4.70 18.46
C ALA A 38 9.00 -4.34 17.18
N PRO A 39 8.17 -3.28 17.22
CA PRO A 39 7.41 -2.87 16.07
C PRO A 39 8.28 -2.10 15.07
N SER A 40 7.87 -2.13 13.80
CA SER A 40 8.28 -1.19 12.76
C SER A 40 7.52 0.14 12.90
N LEU A 41 7.82 1.10 12.04
CA LEU A 41 7.08 2.38 11.93
C LEU A 41 5.60 2.17 11.62
N GLN A 42 5.27 1.19 10.79
CA GLN A 42 3.92 0.75 10.48
C GLN A 42 3.94 -0.73 10.08
N MET A 43 2.98 -1.49 10.57
CA MET A 43 2.79 -2.89 10.23
C MET A 43 1.29 -3.13 10.04
N LEU A 44 0.90 -3.46 8.82
CA LEU A 44 -0.49 -3.64 8.43
C LEU A 44 -0.68 -5.02 7.80
N ILE A 45 -1.79 -5.68 8.11
CA ILE A 45 -2.20 -6.84 7.32
C ILE A 45 -2.78 -6.32 6.01
N GLN A 46 -2.29 -6.87 4.90
CA GLN A 46 -2.69 -6.49 3.55
C GLN A 46 -2.83 -7.73 2.66
N ASP A 47 -3.84 -7.69 1.79
CA ASP A 47 -4.06 -8.62 0.69
C ASP A 47 -4.21 -7.85 -0.64
N GLU A 48 -4.95 -8.37 -1.63
CA GLU A 48 -5.22 -7.66 -2.89
C GLU A 48 -6.24 -6.50 -2.75
N GLY A 49 -6.82 -6.32 -1.56
CA GLY A 49 -7.76 -5.25 -1.25
C GLY A 49 -9.24 -5.62 -1.48
N ARG A 50 -10.13 -4.65 -1.21
CA ARG A 50 -11.60 -4.77 -1.26
C ARG A 50 -12.14 -4.43 -2.63
N LEU A 51 -12.04 -5.36 -3.56
CA LEU A 51 -12.54 -5.16 -4.91
C LEU A 51 -14.07 -5.02 -4.92
N ASN A 52 -14.60 -4.22 -5.84
CA ASN A 52 -16.03 -4.03 -6.11
C ASN A 52 -16.85 -3.46 -4.93
N GLN A 53 -16.23 -2.65 -4.05
CA GLN A 53 -16.93 -1.99 -2.93
C GLN A 53 -17.09 -0.47 -3.11
N THR A 54 -16.62 0.10 -4.20
CA THR A 54 -16.66 1.55 -4.47
C THR A 54 -18.07 2.11 -4.55
N ASN A 55 -19.05 1.29 -4.95
CA ASN A 55 -20.47 1.66 -5.00
C ASN A 55 -21.10 1.92 -3.61
N ILE A 56 -20.48 1.45 -2.55
CA ILE A 56 -20.89 1.73 -1.16
C ILE A 56 -19.94 2.69 -0.44
N GLY A 57 -19.06 3.36 -1.20
CA GLY A 57 -18.15 4.37 -0.66
C GLY A 57 -16.89 3.81 0.00
N VAL A 58 -16.51 2.55 -0.27
CA VAL A 58 -15.33 1.90 0.32
C VAL A 58 -14.23 1.77 -0.72
N GLY A 59 -13.03 2.25 -0.37
CA GLY A 59 -11.82 2.14 -1.18
C GLY A 59 -11.30 0.70 -1.27
N VAL A 60 -10.44 0.46 -2.27
CA VAL A 60 -9.83 -0.86 -2.48
C VAL A 60 -8.81 -1.17 -1.39
N ALA A 61 -7.99 -0.20 -0.99
CA ALA A 61 -6.81 -0.41 -0.13
C ALA A 61 -5.87 -1.49 -0.72
N GLY A 62 -5.42 -2.47 0.07
CA GLY A 62 -4.56 -3.55 -0.40
C GLY A 62 -3.07 -3.24 -0.33
N ALA A 63 -2.25 -4.25 -0.59
CA ALA A 63 -0.80 -4.11 -0.65
C ALA A 63 -0.39 -3.09 -1.72
N MET A 64 0.53 -2.18 -1.37
CA MET A 64 0.94 -1.12 -2.29
C MET A 64 1.87 -1.61 -3.40
N ASP A 65 2.65 -2.68 -3.15
CA ASP A 65 3.48 -3.39 -4.14
C ASP A 65 2.97 -4.83 -4.26
N LEU A 66 1.93 -5.02 -5.10
CA LEU A 66 1.30 -6.31 -5.31
C LEU A 66 2.26 -7.39 -5.81
N PRO A 67 3.15 -7.14 -6.80
CA PRO A 67 4.13 -8.13 -7.23
C PRO A 67 5.02 -8.62 -6.09
N ALA A 68 5.44 -7.75 -5.17
CA ALA A 68 6.25 -8.15 -4.02
C ALA A 68 5.45 -8.99 -3.03
N MET A 69 4.19 -8.63 -2.74
CA MET A 69 3.28 -9.44 -1.94
C MET A 69 3.08 -10.84 -2.54
N HIS A 70 2.81 -10.92 -3.84
CA HIS A 70 2.65 -12.17 -4.57
C HIS A 70 3.91 -13.02 -4.51
N SER A 71 5.11 -12.41 -4.67
CA SER A 71 6.39 -13.12 -4.56
C SER A 71 6.59 -13.69 -3.17
N ALA A 72 6.33 -12.92 -2.11
CA ALA A 72 6.43 -13.40 -0.73
C ALA A 72 5.56 -14.65 -0.51
N ASN A 73 4.32 -14.63 -1.00
CA ASN A 73 3.39 -15.76 -0.91
C ASN A 73 3.88 -16.98 -1.72
N ARG A 74 4.35 -16.79 -2.96
CA ARG A 74 4.88 -17.90 -3.77
C ARG A 74 6.11 -18.56 -3.13
N ILE A 75 6.99 -17.78 -2.50
CA ILE A 75 8.17 -18.30 -1.81
C ILE A 75 7.78 -19.25 -0.69
N VAL A 76 6.73 -18.97 0.07
CA VAL A 76 6.24 -19.88 1.12
C VAL A 76 5.21 -20.90 0.61
N GLY A 77 4.87 -20.87 -0.68
CA GLY A 77 3.93 -21.79 -1.32
C GLY A 77 2.45 -21.51 -1.04
N ASN A 78 2.10 -20.31 -0.62
CA ASN A 78 0.71 -19.86 -0.48
C ASN A 78 0.11 -19.45 -1.84
N PRO A 79 -1.23 -19.43 -1.99
CA PRO A 79 -1.90 -18.64 -3.02
C PRO A 79 -1.45 -17.18 -2.96
N THR A 80 -1.37 -16.51 -4.10
CA THR A 80 -0.80 -15.16 -4.21
C THR A 80 -1.59 -14.09 -3.48
N ASP A 81 -2.89 -14.27 -3.34
CA ASP A 81 -3.86 -13.39 -2.67
C ASP A 81 -3.91 -13.56 -1.13
N THR A 82 -3.12 -14.49 -0.59
CA THR A 82 -3.07 -14.73 0.87
C THR A 82 -2.60 -13.47 1.61
N PRO A 83 -3.29 -13.07 2.71
CA PRO A 83 -2.87 -11.93 3.50
C PRO A 83 -1.45 -12.04 4.04
N VAL A 84 -0.71 -10.93 4.00
CA VAL A 84 0.66 -10.78 4.48
C VAL A 84 0.77 -9.59 5.44
N ILE A 85 1.91 -9.41 6.09
CA ILE A 85 2.21 -8.19 6.85
C ILE A 85 3.03 -7.26 5.95
N GLU A 86 2.46 -6.09 5.60
CA GLU A 86 3.20 -4.99 4.99
C GLU A 86 3.94 -4.23 6.10
N VAL A 87 5.27 -4.14 5.98
CA VAL A 87 6.17 -3.55 6.97
C VAL A 87 6.83 -2.31 6.40
N LEU A 88 6.61 -1.14 6.98
CA LEU A 88 7.19 0.11 6.53
C LEU A 88 8.60 0.30 7.08
N ASN A 89 9.60 0.42 6.19
CA ASN A 89 10.99 0.73 6.52
C ASN A 89 11.69 -0.31 7.44
N GLY A 90 11.29 -1.58 7.38
CA GLY A 90 11.89 -2.63 8.21
C GLY A 90 11.73 -2.39 9.71
N GLY A 91 12.65 -2.91 10.53
CA GLY A 91 12.67 -2.73 11.98
C GLY A 91 11.82 -3.72 12.77
N LEU A 92 10.96 -4.50 12.14
CA LEU A 92 10.14 -5.52 12.80
C LEU A 92 11.04 -6.59 13.43
N LYS A 93 10.86 -6.85 14.74
CA LYS A 93 11.40 -8.03 15.43
C LYS A 93 10.27 -8.87 15.97
N ALA A 94 10.43 -10.19 15.88
CA ALA A 94 9.46 -11.11 16.43
C ALA A 94 10.15 -12.39 16.94
N LYS A 95 9.46 -13.08 17.86
CA LYS A 95 9.90 -14.35 18.44
C LYS A 95 8.90 -15.44 18.09
N MET A 96 9.41 -16.53 17.54
CA MET A 96 8.61 -17.69 17.19
C MET A 96 8.06 -18.38 18.43
N GLN A 97 6.76 -18.71 18.39
CA GLN A 97 6.05 -19.51 19.40
C GLN A 97 5.86 -20.96 18.94
N HIS A 98 5.92 -21.19 17.62
CA HIS A 98 5.89 -22.50 16.96
C HIS A 98 6.78 -22.45 15.74
N ALA A 99 7.24 -23.62 15.30
CA ALA A 99 8.00 -23.75 14.06
C ALA A 99 7.16 -23.30 12.84
N GLY A 100 7.83 -22.65 11.89
CA GLY A 100 7.17 -22.15 10.68
C GLY A 100 8.13 -21.62 9.64
N VAL A 101 7.63 -21.46 8.42
CA VAL A 101 8.40 -20.90 7.30
C VAL A 101 7.87 -19.50 6.99
N ILE A 102 8.77 -18.55 6.91
CA ILE A 102 8.49 -17.18 6.51
C ILE A 102 9.23 -16.80 5.23
N ALA A 103 8.74 -15.78 4.54
CA ALA A 103 9.49 -15.10 3.48
C ALA A 103 9.27 -13.60 3.55
N VAL A 104 10.28 -12.84 3.15
CA VAL A 104 10.22 -11.38 3.04
C VAL A 104 10.54 -10.99 1.61
N ALA A 105 9.68 -10.19 0.99
CA ALA A 105 9.87 -9.62 -0.34
C ALA A 105 9.66 -8.09 -0.31
N GLY A 106 9.83 -7.41 -1.44
CA GLY A 106 9.71 -5.95 -1.56
C GLY A 106 11.05 -5.25 -1.42
N ALA A 107 11.17 -4.32 -0.48
CA ALA A 107 12.40 -3.57 -0.23
C ALA A 107 13.60 -4.50 0.07
N ILE A 108 14.80 -4.08 -0.33
CA ILE A 108 16.01 -4.87 -0.14
C ILE A 108 16.45 -4.79 1.31
N SER A 109 16.14 -5.84 2.07
CA SER A 109 16.46 -5.96 3.49
C SER A 109 17.20 -7.25 3.80
N ASN A 110 18.06 -7.22 4.82
CA ASN A 110 18.56 -8.44 5.45
C ASN A 110 17.61 -8.85 6.57
N ILE A 111 17.40 -10.15 6.72
CA ILE A 111 16.64 -10.73 7.81
C ILE A 111 17.63 -11.43 8.73
N ARG A 112 17.87 -10.84 9.91
CA ARG A 112 18.74 -11.47 10.91
C ARG A 112 17.91 -12.42 11.75
N VAL A 113 18.36 -13.65 11.84
CA VAL A 113 17.80 -14.67 12.72
C VAL A 113 18.78 -14.93 13.87
N LYS A 114 18.22 -14.97 15.07
CA LYS A 114 18.91 -15.49 16.26
C LYS A 114 18.19 -16.76 16.67
N PHE A 115 18.88 -17.89 16.51
CA PHE A 115 18.35 -19.20 16.86
C PHE A 115 18.25 -19.41 18.37
N ALA A 116 17.40 -20.33 18.78
CA ALA A 116 17.17 -20.63 20.20
C ALA A 116 18.43 -21.11 20.92
N ASP A 117 19.41 -21.68 20.20
CA ASP A 117 20.72 -22.07 20.73
C ASP A 117 21.71 -20.90 20.87
N GLY A 118 21.29 -19.69 20.49
CA GLY A 118 22.07 -18.45 20.55
C GLY A 118 22.91 -18.14 19.32
N GLN A 119 22.99 -19.03 18.33
CA GLN A 119 23.65 -18.73 17.05
C GLN A 119 22.86 -17.66 16.28
N THR A 120 23.55 -17.00 15.33
CA THR A 120 22.90 -15.99 14.47
C THR A 120 23.26 -16.22 13.02
N ALA A 121 22.29 -15.96 12.13
CA ALA A 121 22.50 -15.96 10.67
C ALA A 121 21.79 -14.77 10.03
N ASP A 122 22.31 -14.30 8.90
CA ASP A 122 21.68 -13.29 8.08
C ASP A 122 21.18 -13.92 6.77
N PHE A 123 19.92 -13.65 6.45
CA PHE A 123 19.25 -14.11 5.24
C PHE A 123 18.90 -12.90 4.36
N ALA A 124 19.00 -13.07 3.05
CA ALA A 124 18.50 -12.06 2.12
C ALA A 124 16.98 -12.12 1.99
N SER A 125 16.35 -11.05 1.51
CA SER A 125 14.96 -11.09 1.01
C SER A 125 14.84 -12.10 -0.14
N TYR A 126 13.62 -12.50 -0.47
CA TYR A 126 13.25 -13.39 -1.58
C TYR A 126 13.75 -14.84 -1.45
N GLN A 127 13.86 -15.34 -0.23
CA GLN A 127 14.08 -16.76 0.04
C GLN A 127 13.23 -17.25 1.21
N PRO A 128 12.88 -18.55 1.26
CA PRO A 128 12.22 -19.13 2.41
C PRO A 128 13.19 -19.20 3.59
N ILE A 129 12.69 -18.90 4.78
CA ILE A 129 13.43 -18.96 6.04
C ILE A 129 12.67 -19.89 6.97
N ASP A 130 13.27 -21.01 7.33
CA ASP A 130 12.75 -21.99 8.25
C ASP A 130 13.14 -21.59 9.68
N LEU A 131 12.17 -21.55 10.57
CA LEU A 131 12.34 -21.07 11.96
C LEU A 131 11.67 -22.05 12.91
N ASP A 132 12.37 -22.35 14.01
CA ASP A 132 11.88 -23.19 15.09
C ASP A 132 11.29 -22.36 16.23
N GLU A 133 10.60 -23.03 17.16
CA GLU A 133 10.09 -22.42 18.38
C GLU A 133 11.26 -21.81 19.19
N GLY A 134 11.10 -20.55 19.57
CA GLY A 134 12.09 -19.80 20.33
C GLY A 134 13.05 -18.97 19.48
N ASP A 135 13.14 -19.22 18.17
CA ASP A 135 13.91 -18.39 17.26
C ASP A 135 13.38 -16.95 17.22
N GLU A 136 14.29 -15.99 17.02
CA GLU A 136 13.94 -14.58 16.88
C GLU A 136 14.38 -14.11 15.48
N PHE A 137 13.50 -13.41 14.78
CA PHE A 137 13.86 -12.79 13.49
C PHE A 137 13.71 -11.28 13.54
N HIS A 138 14.55 -10.60 12.75
CA HIS A 138 14.57 -9.16 12.62
C HIS A 138 14.68 -8.78 11.13
N ILE A 139 13.63 -8.19 10.57
CA ILE A 139 13.67 -7.53 9.25
C ILE A 139 14.42 -6.21 9.46
N GLN A 140 15.65 -6.14 9.00
CA GLN A 140 16.47 -4.93 9.16
C GLN A 140 15.95 -3.80 8.27
N PRO A 141 16.25 -2.53 8.59
CA PRO A 141 15.95 -1.42 7.70
C PRO A 141 16.47 -1.68 6.29
N PRO A 142 15.69 -1.36 5.24
CA PRO A 142 16.08 -1.64 3.87
C PRO A 142 17.26 -0.78 3.42
N THR A 143 18.08 -1.32 2.55
CA THR A 143 19.17 -0.60 1.85
C THR A 143 18.67 0.08 0.57
N ALA A 144 17.51 -0.34 0.04
CA ALA A 144 16.81 0.25 -1.08
C ALA A 144 15.31 -0.14 -1.02
N GLY A 145 14.45 0.71 -1.52
CA GLY A 145 13.01 0.57 -1.38
C GLY A 145 12.52 1.04 -0.01
N LEU A 146 11.26 0.76 0.30
CA LEU A 146 10.58 1.28 1.49
C LEU A 146 9.76 0.22 2.23
N ARG A 147 9.03 -0.65 1.51
CA ARG A 147 8.06 -1.60 2.07
C ARG A 147 8.51 -3.04 1.88
N ASN A 148 8.47 -3.78 2.98
CA ASN A 148 8.63 -5.23 2.97
C ASN A 148 7.27 -5.92 3.15
N TYR A 149 7.13 -7.10 2.57
CA TYR A 149 5.97 -7.97 2.68
C TYR A 149 6.40 -9.28 3.31
N LEU A 150 5.95 -9.52 4.53
CA LEU A 150 6.23 -10.73 5.31
C LEU A 150 5.09 -11.72 5.13
N ALA A 151 5.33 -12.79 4.39
CA ALA A 151 4.43 -13.93 4.24
C ALA A 151 4.80 -15.06 5.20
N VAL A 152 3.78 -15.79 5.62
CA VAL A 152 3.91 -16.98 6.48
C VAL A 152 3.32 -18.16 5.73
N ARG A 153 4.00 -19.31 5.69
CA ARG A 153 3.45 -20.53 5.12
C ARG A 153 2.17 -20.94 5.85
N GLY A 154 1.10 -21.17 5.09
CA GLY A 154 -0.23 -21.44 5.63
C GLY A 154 -1.05 -20.18 5.91
N GLY A 155 -0.49 -19.00 5.67
CA GLY A 155 -1.15 -17.70 5.85
C GLY A 155 -1.25 -17.25 7.30
N ILE A 156 -1.95 -16.14 7.51
CA ILE A 156 -2.23 -15.53 8.81
C ILE A 156 -3.72 -15.73 9.11
N ASP A 157 -4.06 -16.14 10.34
CA ASP A 157 -5.45 -16.22 10.80
C ASP A 157 -5.96 -14.83 11.11
N VAL A 158 -6.79 -14.30 10.22
CA VAL A 158 -7.37 -12.96 10.29
C VAL A 158 -8.80 -12.99 9.76
N GLU A 159 -9.70 -12.28 10.42
CA GLU A 159 -11.09 -12.17 9.98
C GLU A 159 -11.20 -11.09 8.88
N PRO A 160 -11.65 -11.43 7.66
CA PRO A 160 -11.79 -10.46 6.59
C PRO A 160 -12.99 -9.54 6.83
N VAL A 161 -12.85 -8.28 6.42
CA VAL A 161 -13.93 -7.28 6.41
C VAL A 161 -14.25 -6.92 4.96
N LEU A 162 -15.49 -7.11 4.53
CA LEU A 162 -15.92 -6.93 3.14
C LEU A 162 -15.04 -7.73 2.14
N ASN A 163 -14.81 -9.00 2.48
CA ASN A 163 -14.02 -9.97 1.71
C ASN A 163 -12.52 -9.64 1.55
N SER A 164 -11.95 -8.78 2.39
CA SER A 164 -10.52 -8.47 2.39
C SER A 164 -9.98 -8.38 3.81
N ALA A 165 -8.76 -8.85 4.01
CA ALA A 165 -7.99 -8.68 5.24
C ALA A 165 -7.16 -7.39 5.26
N SER A 166 -7.24 -6.56 4.21
CA SER A 166 -6.48 -5.31 4.17
C SER A 166 -6.99 -4.29 5.17
N PHE A 167 -6.07 -3.58 5.80
CA PHE A 167 -6.37 -2.37 6.53
C PHE A 167 -6.33 -1.15 5.61
N ASP A 168 -7.43 -0.39 5.57
CA ASP A 168 -7.54 0.91 4.93
C ASP A 168 -7.27 2.01 5.96
N SER A 169 -6.20 2.78 5.77
CA SER A 169 -5.79 3.79 6.75
C SER A 169 -6.65 5.06 6.70
N LEU A 170 -7.34 5.33 5.59
CA LEU A 170 -8.25 6.47 5.46
C LEU A 170 -9.63 6.14 6.04
N ALA A 171 -10.19 5.00 5.66
CA ALA A 171 -11.50 4.56 6.13
C ALA A 171 -11.47 3.95 7.54
N VAL A 172 -10.26 3.65 8.08
CA VAL A 172 -10.05 2.91 9.34
C VAL A 172 -10.83 1.60 9.33
N LEU A 173 -10.67 0.84 8.25
CA LEU A 173 -11.44 -0.36 7.99
C LEU A 173 -10.52 -1.57 7.80
N GLY A 174 -10.81 -2.67 8.48
CA GLY A 174 -10.05 -3.92 8.46
C GLY A 174 -9.39 -4.22 9.79
N PRO A 175 -8.48 -5.22 9.84
CA PRO A 175 -7.73 -5.55 11.06
C PRO A 175 -6.89 -4.36 11.51
N GLU A 176 -6.91 -4.05 12.81
CA GLU A 176 -6.12 -2.93 13.34
C GLU A 176 -4.62 -3.06 13.01
N PRO A 177 -3.89 -1.94 12.86
CA PRO A 177 -2.44 -1.95 12.74
C PRO A 177 -1.77 -2.74 13.86
N LEU A 178 -0.81 -3.58 13.49
CA LEU A 178 -0.08 -4.42 14.43
C LEU A 178 0.86 -3.59 15.30
N LYS A 179 1.04 -4.02 16.55
CA LYS A 179 1.80 -3.31 17.57
C LYS A 179 2.65 -4.26 18.42
N LEU A 180 3.45 -3.68 19.28
CA LEU A 180 4.28 -4.43 20.25
C LEU A 180 3.41 -5.40 21.06
N ARG A 181 3.87 -6.65 21.18
CA ARG A 181 3.25 -7.77 21.90
C ARG A 181 2.04 -8.40 21.21
N ASP A 182 1.66 -7.94 20.02
CA ASP A 182 0.65 -8.67 19.25
C ASP A 182 1.21 -10.04 18.86
N THR A 183 0.35 -11.03 18.94
CA THR A 183 0.64 -12.40 18.51
C THR A 183 -0.02 -12.66 17.18
N ILE A 184 0.76 -13.11 16.21
CA ILE A 184 0.28 -13.56 14.91
C ILE A 184 -0.02 -15.05 15.02
N TYR A 185 -1.23 -15.41 14.60
CA TYR A 185 -1.71 -16.79 14.57
C TYR A 185 -1.62 -17.34 13.16
N GLN A 186 -1.25 -18.61 13.07
CA GLN A 186 -1.14 -19.30 11.79
C GLN A 186 -2.53 -19.52 11.19
N GLY A 187 -2.67 -19.19 9.90
CA GLY A 187 -3.84 -19.48 9.11
C GLY A 187 -3.94 -20.96 8.71
N GLN A 188 -4.98 -21.28 7.98
CA GLN A 188 -5.26 -22.65 7.49
C GLN A 188 -5.26 -22.70 5.96
N VAL A 189 -4.51 -21.80 5.31
CA VAL A 189 -4.41 -21.78 3.86
C VAL A 189 -3.63 -23.01 3.39
N LYS A 190 -4.16 -23.71 2.41
CA LYS A 190 -3.48 -24.88 1.85
C LYS A 190 -2.25 -24.43 1.04
N ALA A 191 -1.10 -24.52 1.66
CA ALA A 191 0.17 -24.25 1.00
C ALA A 191 0.57 -25.39 0.06
N THR A 192 1.21 -25.03 -1.05
CA THR A 192 1.71 -25.93 -2.09
C THR A 192 3.24 -25.93 -2.12
N ASN A 193 3.85 -26.13 -3.29
CA ASN A 193 5.28 -26.07 -3.47
C ASN A 193 5.81 -24.64 -3.32
N ILE A 194 6.94 -24.50 -2.67
CA ILE A 194 7.67 -23.22 -2.56
C ILE A 194 8.27 -22.82 -3.89
N SER A 195 8.33 -21.50 -4.18
CA SER A 195 9.09 -20.95 -5.29
C SER A 195 10.49 -20.56 -4.80
N VAL A 196 11.53 -21.06 -5.46
CA VAL A 196 12.93 -20.74 -5.15
C VAL A 196 13.57 -19.79 -6.18
N ASN A 197 12.79 -19.38 -7.18
CA ASN A 197 13.27 -18.55 -8.30
C ASN A 197 12.74 -17.12 -8.27
N GLU A 198 12.13 -16.70 -7.16
CA GLU A 198 11.68 -15.33 -7.01
C GLU A 198 12.87 -14.38 -6.87
N VAL A 199 12.85 -13.29 -7.62
CA VAL A 199 13.92 -12.29 -7.62
C VAL A 199 13.30 -10.91 -7.40
N GLY A 200 13.88 -10.16 -6.48
CA GLY A 200 13.47 -8.77 -6.25
C GLY A 200 13.91 -7.83 -7.36
N LYS A 201 13.29 -6.68 -7.45
CA LYS A 201 13.74 -5.57 -8.29
C LYS A 201 15.11 -5.10 -7.79
N SER A 202 16.11 -5.01 -8.68
CA SER A 202 17.46 -4.58 -8.34
C SER A 202 17.64 -3.06 -8.28
N ASP A 203 16.70 -2.33 -8.86
CA ASP A 203 16.72 -0.88 -9.10
C ASP A 203 15.75 -0.11 -8.19
N LEU A 204 15.49 -0.62 -7.00
CA LEU A 204 14.68 0.08 -6.01
C LEU A 204 15.37 1.36 -5.52
N PRO A 205 14.60 2.47 -5.37
CA PRO A 205 15.16 3.76 -5.05
C PRO A 205 15.69 3.86 -3.61
N LYS A 206 16.69 4.72 -3.42
CA LYS A 206 17.25 5.09 -2.12
C LYS A 206 16.99 6.58 -1.86
N ALA A 207 16.90 6.95 -0.60
CA ALA A 207 16.75 8.35 -0.23
C ALA A 207 17.86 9.23 -0.86
N GLY A 208 17.48 10.35 -1.46
CA GLY A 208 18.36 11.25 -2.20
C GLY A 208 18.46 10.99 -3.70
N GLU A 209 17.95 9.84 -4.19
CA GLU A 209 17.94 9.54 -5.63
C GLU A 209 16.75 10.21 -6.35
N VAL A 210 16.90 10.38 -7.66
CA VAL A 210 15.84 10.84 -8.56
C VAL A 210 15.20 9.64 -9.23
N VAL A 211 13.86 9.55 -9.14
CA VAL A 211 13.04 8.49 -9.75
C VAL A 211 12.22 9.09 -10.89
N GLU A 212 12.38 8.58 -12.11
CA GLU A 212 11.55 8.97 -13.24
C GLU A 212 10.24 8.17 -13.23
N LEU A 213 9.10 8.87 -13.35
CA LEU A 213 7.78 8.26 -13.43
C LEU A 213 7.06 8.74 -14.69
N ASP A 214 6.62 7.78 -15.50
CA ASP A 214 5.78 8.05 -16.65
C ASP A 214 4.38 8.50 -16.20
N ILE A 215 3.89 9.60 -16.80
CA ILE A 215 2.55 10.13 -16.54
C ILE A 215 1.74 10.28 -17.83
N VAL A 216 0.43 10.09 -17.69
CA VAL A 216 -0.58 10.48 -18.66
C VAL A 216 -1.25 11.75 -18.15
N MET A 217 -1.42 12.75 -19.02
CA MET A 217 -2.10 13.98 -18.64
C MET A 217 -3.56 13.70 -18.26
N GLY A 218 -4.04 14.44 -17.28
CA GLY A 218 -5.39 14.25 -16.74
C GLY A 218 -6.44 15.14 -17.42
N PRO A 219 -7.73 14.93 -17.07
CA PRO A 219 -8.84 15.66 -17.68
C PRO A 219 -8.92 17.14 -17.23
N ARG A 220 -8.12 17.53 -16.22
CA ARG A 220 -8.17 18.88 -15.62
C ARG A 220 -6.93 19.73 -15.90
N THR A 221 -6.23 19.46 -17.02
CA THR A 221 -5.13 20.33 -17.51
C THR A 221 -5.61 21.72 -17.86
N ASP A 222 -6.85 21.90 -18.28
CA ASP A 222 -7.50 23.20 -18.54
C ASP A 222 -7.61 24.10 -17.31
N TRP A 223 -7.43 23.56 -16.11
CA TRP A 223 -7.40 24.30 -14.82
C TRP A 223 -6.08 24.99 -14.55
N PHE A 224 -5.05 24.75 -15.36
CA PHE A 224 -3.69 25.24 -15.13
C PHE A 224 -3.22 26.13 -16.27
N GLU A 225 -2.32 27.06 -15.95
CA GLU A 225 -1.58 27.80 -16.97
C GLU A 225 -0.60 26.85 -17.68
N GLN A 226 -0.31 27.12 -18.94
CA GLN A 226 0.56 26.28 -19.76
C GLN A 226 1.94 26.08 -19.13
N ASP A 227 2.52 27.16 -18.57
CA ASP A 227 3.81 27.12 -17.88
C ASP A 227 3.79 26.15 -16.69
N SER A 228 2.66 26.01 -15.98
CA SER A 228 2.50 25.07 -14.87
C SER A 228 2.41 23.61 -15.35
N ILE A 229 1.77 23.37 -16.49
CA ILE A 229 1.71 22.03 -17.10
C ILE A 229 3.13 21.59 -17.50
N GLU A 230 3.90 22.49 -18.08
CA GLU A 230 5.31 22.23 -18.45
C GLU A 230 6.19 22.04 -17.21
N LEU A 231 6.01 22.91 -16.19
CA LEU A 231 6.75 22.88 -14.94
C LEU A 231 6.60 21.53 -14.20
N LEU A 232 5.43 20.89 -14.28
CA LEU A 232 5.20 19.57 -13.69
C LEU A 232 6.28 18.56 -14.12
N CYS A 233 6.68 18.60 -15.40
CA CYS A 233 7.69 17.73 -15.98
C CYS A 233 9.12 18.32 -15.96
N GLN A 234 9.28 19.64 -15.78
CA GLN A 234 10.59 20.30 -15.87
C GLN A 234 11.36 20.28 -14.54
N GLN A 235 10.68 20.38 -13.40
CA GLN A 235 11.33 20.33 -12.09
C GLN A 235 11.29 18.93 -11.46
N GLU A 236 12.07 18.77 -10.41
CA GLU A 236 12.03 17.59 -9.54
C GLU A 236 11.16 17.85 -8.32
N TRP A 237 10.44 16.84 -7.88
CA TRP A 237 9.50 16.91 -6.77
C TRP A 237 10.00 16.07 -5.59
N LEU A 238 10.36 16.71 -4.49
CA LEU A 238 10.81 16.02 -3.27
C LEU A 238 9.64 15.26 -2.63
N VAL A 239 9.83 13.97 -2.36
CA VAL A 239 8.91 13.16 -1.53
C VAL A 239 9.14 13.52 -0.07
N THR A 240 8.13 14.10 0.56
CA THR A 240 8.21 14.59 1.94
C THR A 240 7.91 13.49 2.98
N ASN A 241 8.28 13.74 4.24
CA ASN A 241 7.97 12.85 5.37
C ASN A 241 6.46 12.78 5.72
N GLU A 242 5.63 13.65 5.16
CA GLU A 242 4.17 13.63 5.33
C GLU A 242 3.48 12.58 4.42
N SER A 243 4.28 11.91 3.58
CA SER A 243 3.80 10.86 2.68
C SER A 243 3.32 9.63 3.46
N ASN A 244 2.21 9.04 3.00
CA ASN A 244 1.61 7.87 3.61
C ASN A 244 0.87 7.01 2.57
N ARG A 245 0.04 6.06 3.01
CA ARG A 245 -0.73 5.18 2.13
C ARG A 245 -1.87 5.88 1.37
N VAL A 246 -2.29 7.07 1.83
CA VAL A 246 -3.30 7.91 1.14
C VAL A 246 -2.67 8.61 -0.07
N GLY A 247 -1.43 9.11 0.10
CA GLY A 247 -0.72 9.76 -1.00
C GLY A 247 0.69 10.21 -0.62
N LEU A 248 1.56 10.24 -1.62
CA LEU A 248 2.86 10.89 -1.50
C LEU A 248 2.66 12.41 -1.57
N ARG A 249 3.13 13.11 -0.55
CA ARG A 249 3.15 14.57 -0.49
C ARG A 249 4.43 15.06 -1.15
N LEU A 250 4.28 15.75 -2.27
CA LEU A 250 5.40 16.22 -3.07
C LEU A 250 5.64 17.69 -2.84
N SER A 251 6.91 18.10 -2.86
CA SER A 251 7.33 19.50 -2.74
C SER A 251 8.30 19.86 -3.84
N GLY A 252 7.93 20.82 -4.68
CA GLY A 252 8.78 21.42 -5.70
C GLY A 252 9.28 22.79 -5.28
N GLU A 253 10.32 23.27 -5.93
CA GLU A 253 10.87 24.62 -5.72
C GLU A 253 9.82 25.69 -6.07
N GLN A 254 9.09 25.48 -7.17
CA GLN A 254 8.00 26.34 -7.61
C GLN A 254 6.66 25.59 -7.54
N PRO A 255 5.62 26.21 -6.95
CA PRO A 255 4.27 25.63 -6.97
C PRO A 255 3.64 25.73 -8.35
N LEU A 256 2.76 24.78 -8.68
CA LEU A 256 1.92 24.86 -9.86
C LEU A 256 0.82 25.91 -9.66
N THR A 257 0.65 26.81 -10.62
CA THR A 257 -0.35 27.87 -10.58
C THR A 257 -1.62 27.42 -11.29
N ARG A 258 -2.76 27.55 -10.61
CA ARG A 258 -4.06 27.32 -11.23
C ARG A 258 -4.53 28.55 -11.98
N LYS A 259 -5.03 28.35 -13.19
CA LYS A 259 -5.77 29.33 -13.97
C LYS A 259 -7.18 29.52 -13.43
N ILE A 260 -7.82 28.43 -13.02
CA ILE A 260 -9.17 28.40 -12.43
C ILE A 260 -9.02 28.26 -10.92
N THR A 261 -9.50 29.24 -10.15
CA THR A 261 -9.28 29.34 -8.70
C THR A 261 -10.51 29.03 -7.85
N HIS A 262 -11.70 28.89 -8.46
CA HIS A 262 -12.89 28.46 -7.73
C HIS A 262 -12.80 26.97 -7.35
N GLU A 263 -13.67 26.52 -6.46
CA GLU A 263 -13.71 25.12 -6.04
C GLU A 263 -14.20 24.24 -7.19
N LEU A 264 -13.55 23.06 -7.33
CA LEU A 264 -13.99 22.01 -8.23
C LEU A 264 -15.07 21.18 -7.53
N GLU A 265 -16.16 20.87 -8.22
CA GLU A 265 -17.10 19.86 -7.75
C GLU A 265 -16.39 18.54 -7.53
N SER A 266 -16.82 17.76 -6.53
CA SER A 266 -16.15 16.48 -6.21
C SER A 266 -16.21 15.52 -7.39
N GLU A 267 -15.06 15.03 -7.81
CA GLU A 267 -14.89 14.08 -8.90
C GLU A 267 -14.30 12.76 -8.39
N GLY A 268 -14.51 11.67 -9.13
CA GLY A 268 -13.88 10.39 -8.85
C GLY A 268 -12.36 10.48 -8.94
N THR A 269 -11.66 9.82 -8.04
CA THR A 269 -10.20 9.74 -8.03
C THR A 269 -9.73 8.30 -8.21
N CYS A 270 -8.46 8.10 -8.52
CA CYS A 270 -7.85 6.78 -8.70
C CYS A 270 -6.43 6.74 -8.16
N ILE A 271 -5.91 5.52 -7.97
CA ILE A 271 -4.49 5.32 -7.67
C ILE A 271 -3.65 5.93 -8.79
N GLY A 272 -2.58 6.59 -8.42
CA GLY A 272 -1.67 7.26 -9.36
C GLY A 272 -2.09 8.68 -9.73
N ALA A 273 -3.30 9.15 -9.40
CA ALA A 273 -3.73 10.50 -9.71
C ALA A 273 -2.86 11.55 -9.01
N LEU A 274 -2.43 12.56 -9.77
CA LEU A 274 -1.70 13.74 -9.29
C LEU A 274 -2.70 14.87 -9.07
N GLN A 275 -3.14 15.01 -7.84
CA GLN A 275 -4.06 16.06 -7.43
C GLN A 275 -3.31 17.30 -6.97
N ILE A 276 -3.77 18.50 -7.39
CA ILE A 276 -3.12 19.76 -7.07
C ILE A 276 -3.99 20.60 -6.14
N PRO A 277 -3.68 20.62 -4.82
CA PRO A 277 -4.31 21.49 -3.84
C PRO A 277 -4.04 22.99 -4.11
N PRO A 278 -4.68 23.93 -3.38
CA PRO A 278 -4.42 25.36 -3.51
C PRO A 278 -2.97 25.79 -3.30
N SER A 279 -2.19 24.98 -2.58
CA SER A 279 -0.75 25.21 -2.38
C SER A 279 0.08 25.07 -3.65
N GLY A 280 -0.46 24.47 -4.71
CA GLY A 280 0.27 24.15 -5.93
C GLY A 280 1.29 23.01 -5.80
N GLN A 281 1.34 22.33 -4.64
CA GLN A 281 2.23 21.19 -4.41
C GLN A 281 1.47 19.88 -4.66
N PRO A 282 1.96 18.98 -5.55
CA PRO A 282 1.22 17.80 -5.94
C PRO A 282 1.05 16.79 -4.79
N VAL A 283 -0.09 16.09 -4.82
CA VAL A 283 -0.34 14.89 -4.03
C VAL A 283 -0.55 13.73 -5.00
N LEU A 284 0.35 12.75 -4.96
CA LEU A 284 0.25 11.53 -5.76
C LEU A 284 -0.54 10.49 -4.95
N PHE A 285 -1.76 10.19 -5.37
CA PHE A 285 -2.64 9.27 -4.67
C PHE A 285 -2.13 7.82 -4.71
N MET A 286 -2.24 7.17 -3.54
CA MET A 286 -1.84 5.79 -3.32
C MET A 286 -3.07 4.91 -3.00
N ASN A 287 -2.85 3.69 -2.50
CA ASN A 287 -3.91 2.68 -2.36
C ASN A 287 -5.07 3.08 -1.44
N ASP A 288 -4.81 3.86 -0.39
CA ASP A 288 -5.85 4.31 0.56
C ASP A 288 -6.38 5.71 0.21
N HIS A 289 -6.30 6.12 -1.07
CA HIS A 289 -6.79 7.43 -1.51
C HIS A 289 -8.31 7.58 -1.31
N PRO A 290 -8.83 8.80 -1.14
CA PRO A 290 -10.26 9.03 -1.11
C PRO A 290 -10.89 8.69 -2.47
N LEU A 291 -12.10 8.15 -2.48
CA LEU A 291 -12.80 7.80 -3.73
C LEU A 291 -13.20 9.02 -4.57
N THR A 292 -13.39 10.16 -3.90
CA THR A 292 -13.71 11.44 -4.54
C THR A 292 -12.85 12.56 -3.97
N GLY A 293 -12.60 13.59 -4.77
CA GLY A 293 -11.86 14.77 -4.34
C GLY A 293 -12.31 16.03 -5.06
N GLY A 294 -12.11 17.18 -4.43
CA GLY A 294 -12.50 18.50 -4.95
C GLY A 294 -11.32 19.34 -5.46
N TYR A 295 -10.18 18.75 -5.76
CA TYR A 295 -9.05 19.45 -6.37
C TYR A 295 -8.71 18.85 -7.73
N PRO A 296 -8.28 19.67 -8.71
CA PRO A 296 -8.03 19.21 -10.06
C PRO A 296 -6.92 18.16 -10.13
N VAL A 297 -7.17 17.09 -10.88
CA VAL A 297 -6.18 16.06 -11.23
C VAL A 297 -5.51 16.47 -12.53
N ILE A 298 -4.23 16.86 -12.47
CA ILE A 298 -3.46 17.33 -13.63
C ILE A 298 -2.93 16.19 -14.49
N ALA A 299 -2.60 15.05 -13.87
CA ALA A 299 -2.04 13.88 -14.52
C ALA A 299 -2.30 12.62 -13.68
N SER A 300 -1.97 11.46 -14.22
CA SER A 300 -1.92 10.19 -13.49
C SER A 300 -0.64 9.44 -13.82
N VAL A 301 0.01 8.86 -12.82
CA VAL A 301 1.17 7.96 -13.01
C VAL A 301 0.71 6.69 -13.70
N ALA A 302 1.45 6.29 -14.72
CA ALA A 302 1.16 5.09 -15.49
C ALA A 302 1.20 3.83 -14.61
N LYS A 303 0.29 2.90 -14.86
CA LYS A 303 0.08 1.70 -14.02
C LYS A 303 1.35 0.87 -13.80
N HIS A 304 2.23 0.79 -14.81
CA HIS A 304 3.47 0.02 -14.72
C HIS A 304 4.49 0.60 -13.70
N HIS A 305 4.25 1.82 -13.19
CA HIS A 305 5.06 2.44 -12.14
C HIS A 305 4.42 2.38 -10.75
N TRP A 306 3.20 1.90 -10.57
CA TRP A 306 2.54 1.91 -9.25
C TRP A 306 3.32 1.16 -8.18
N ASP A 307 3.86 -0.02 -8.52
CA ASP A 307 4.67 -0.80 -7.60
C ASP A 307 6.00 -0.10 -7.25
N LEU A 308 6.58 0.64 -8.22
CA LEU A 308 7.78 1.45 -7.99
C LEU A 308 7.46 2.60 -7.03
N VAL A 309 6.34 3.30 -7.24
CA VAL A 309 5.90 4.40 -6.37
C VAL A 309 5.72 3.92 -4.92
N ALA A 310 5.23 2.70 -4.71
CA ALA A 310 5.09 2.09 -3.39
C ALA A 310 6.43 1.92 -2.65
N GLN A 311 7.54 1.89 -3.39
CA GLN A 311 8.89 1.67 -2.86
C GLN A 311 9.74 2.96 -2.78
N ILE A 312 9.17 4.15 -3.11
CA ILE A 312 9.91 5.41 -3.05
C ILE A 312 9.94 5.93 -1.60
N PRO A 313 11.10 6.01 -0.93
CA PRO A 313 11.20 6.59 0.41
C PRO A 313 11.15 8.12 0.38
N ALA A 314 10.77 8.71 1.51
CA ALA A 314 10.94 10.15 1.73
C ALA A 314 12.40 10.57 1.53
N GLY A 315 12.61 11.76 0.97
CA GLY A 315 13.92 12.26 0.59
C GLY A 315 14.34 11.91 -0.85
N CYS A 316 13.64 11.00 -1.52
CA CYS A 316 13.76 10.85 -2.98
C CYS A 316 13.16 12.07 -3.69
N ARG A 317 13.58 12.26 -4.94
CA ARG A 317 12.96 13.22 -5.86
C ARG A 317 12.29 12.47 -7.00
N ILE A 318 11.13 12.93 -7.42
CA ILE A 318 10.40 12.40 -8.57
C ILE A 318 10.54 13.36 -9.74
N LYS A 319 10.89 12.83 -10.91
CA LYS A 319 10.84 13.50 -12.19
C LYS A 319 9.73 12.91 -13.02
N PHE A 320 8.73 13.70 -13.36
CA PHE A 320 7.64 13.22 -14.22
C PHE A 320 8.00 13.31 -15.69
N LYS A 321 7.63 12.27 -16.44
CA LYS A 321 7.80 12.18 -17.88
C LYS A 321 6.44 11.94 -18.54
N LYS A 322 5.97 12.92 -19.29
CA LYS A 322 4.73 12.79 -20.03
C LYS A 322 4.90 11.79 -21.18
N ILE A 323 4.03 10.78 -21.23
CA ILE A 323 4.00 9.76 -22.28
C ILE A 323 2.76 9.85 -23.17
N ALA A 324 1.66 10.45 -22.70
CA ALA A 324 0.42 10.60 -23.44
C ALA A 324 -0.40 11.80 -22.96
N GLU A 325 -1.26 12.31 -23.83
CA GLU A 325 -2.31 13.27 -23.49
C GLU A 325 -3.60 12.54 -23.11
N PHE A 326 -4.49 13.20 -22.37
CA PHE A 326 -5.79 12.61 -22.00
C PHE A 326 -6.65 12.30 -23.22
N THR A 327 -6.62 13.16 -24.23
CA THR A 327 -7.40 13.04 -25.49
C THR A 327 -7.01 11.84 -26.36
N ASP A 328 -5.82 11.26 -26.13
CA ASP A 328 -5.38 10.08 -26.88
C ASP A 328 -6.26 8.85 -26.60
N PHE A 329 -7.02 8.85 -25.48
CA PHE A 329 -7.88 7.76 -25.01
C PHE A 329 -9.38 8.04 -25.21
N GLU A 330 -9.78 9.23 -25.69
CA GLU A 330 -11.18 9.56 -25.97
C GLU A 330 -11.70 8.97 -27.28
N ASN A 331 -10.80 8.45 -28.12
CA ASN A 331 -11.11 7.97 -29.47
C ASN A 331 -10.98 6.44 -29.63
N GLU A 332 -10.76 5.69 -28.57
CA GLU A 332 -10.80 4.22 -28.55
C GLU A 332 -12.14 3.73 -27.94
#